data_e168b43d65aa569f804abceb664d5dc2
#
_entry.id   e168b43d65aa569f804abceb664d5dc2
#
_cell.length_a   1.000
_cell.length_b   1.000
_cell.length_c   1.000
_cell.angle_alpha   90.00
_cell.angle_beta   90.00
_cell.angle_gamma   90.00
#
_symmetry.space_group_name_H-M   'P 1'
#
loop_
_entity.id
_entity.type
_entity.pdbx_description
1 polymer ?
#
loop_
_entity_poly.entity_id
_entity_poly.type
_entity_poly.pdbx_seq_one_letter_code
_entity_poly.pdbx_strand_id
1 'polypeptide(L)'
;MLGYSDRINHAFAFAAKYHGAMAPPGAGMDYVAHPANVAVILARYGCEQATIVAGILHHVLEETTAEHRAVLEQKISDKFGPVVLAIARDAVEPKLDRRGAERSWQSCKQEYLTLLAMAEPRALDIIVADELHACGSTITALRRLGLEYLRTVSRAGSD
;
A
#
# COMPACT_ATOMS: atom_id res chain seq x y z
N MET A 1 14.75 21.63 -0.95
CA MET A 1 13.83 20.75 -1.70
C MET A 1 12.61 21.57 -2.04
N LEU A 2 12.25 21.70 -3.30
CA LEU A 2 10.99 22.28 -3.71
C LEU A 2 9.90 21.26 -3.37
N GLY A 3 8.82 21.68 -2.70
CA GLY A 3 7.75 20.79 -2.23
C GLY A 3 6.91 20.14 -3.34
N TYR A 4 7.22 20.39 -4.62
CA TYR A 4 6.53 19.89 -5.79
C TYR A 4 7.42 18.94 -6.60
N SER A 5 6.81 17.86 -7.09
CA SER A 5 7.44 16.91 -7.99
C SER A 5 6.40 16.40 -9.00
N ASP A 6 6.64 16.62 -10.29
CA ASP A 6 5.81 16.07 -11.36
C ASP A 6 5.62 14.58 -11.26
N ARG A 7 6.66 13.87 -10.85
CA ARG A 7 6.64 12.40 -10.73
C ARG A 7 5.74 11.94 -9.60
N ILE A 8 5.78 12.62 -8.45
CA ILE A 8 4.89 12.36 -7.31
C ILE A 8 3.45 12.69 -7.67
N ASN A 9 3.22 13.86 -8.31
CA ASN A 9 1.89 14.26 -8.78
C ASN A 9 1.31 13.23 -9.77
N HIS A 10 2.12 12.73 -10.71
CA HIS A 10 1.72 11.69 -11.64
C HIS A 10 1.40 10.37 -10.94
N ALA A 11 2.16 9.99 -9.88
CA ALA A 11 1.88 8.80 -9.10
C ALA A 11 0.53 8.88 -8.37
N PHE A 12 0.20 10.04 -7.78
CA PHE A 12 -1.12 10.27 -7.19
C PHE A 12 -2.25 10.20 -8.22
N ALA A 13 -2.08 10.83 -9.38
CA ALA A 13 -3.08 10.77 -10.45
C ALA A 13 -3.28 9.33 -10.95
N PHE A 14 -2.21 8.56 -11.04
CA PHE A 14 -2.25 7.14 -11.40
C PHE A 14 -2.98 6.33 -10.32
N ALA A 15 -2.60 6.47 -9.05
CA ALA A 15 -3.23 5.78 -7.94
C ALA A 15 -4.74 6.11 -7.84
N ALA A 16 -5.11 7.37 -7.92
CA ALA A 16 -6.50 7.81 -7.88
C ALA A 16 -7.34 7.18 -9.01
N LYS A 17 -6.78 7.07 -10.22
CA LYS A 17 -7.44 6.44 -11.37
C LYS A 17 -7.74 4.97 -11.12
N TYR A 18 -6.79 4.22 -10.55
CA TYR A 18 -6.95 2.77 -10.36
C TYR A 18 -7.73 2.43 -9.10
N HIS A 19 -7.55 3.18 -8.02
CA HIS A 19 -8.39 3.04 -6.82
C HIS A 19 -9.85 3.43 -7.12
N GLY A 20 -10.09 4.51 -7.84
CA GLY A 20 -11.44 4.92 -8.23
C GLY A 20 -12.17 3.88 -9.09
N ALA A 21 -11.44 3.08 -9.86
CA ALA A 21 -12.01 1.98 -10.65
C ALA A 21 -12.35 0.73 -9.82
N MET A 22 -11.71 0.54 -8.66
CA MET A 22 -11.88 -0.60 -7.76
C MET A 22 -12.73 -0.27 -6.53
N ALA A 23 -12.89 1.00 -6.21
CA ALA A 23 -13.66 1.45 -5.06
C ALA A 23 -15.16 1.15 -5.21
N PRO A 24 -15.84 0.67 -4.16
CA PRO A 24 -17.29 0.57 -4.18
C PRO A 24 -17.92 1.95 -4.42
N PRO A 25 -19.11 2.00 -5.05
CA PRO A 25 -19.83 3.26 -5.26
C PRO A 25 -20.02 4.00 -3.92
N GLY A 26 -19.51 5.24 -3.84
CA GLY A 26 -19.59 6.07 -2.63
C GLY A 26 -18.37 6.07 -1.72
N ALA A 27 -17.31 5.33 -2.04
CA ALA A 27 -16.07 5.31 -1.25
C ALA A 27 -15.22 6.59 -1.33
N GLY A 28 -15.61 7.60 -2.08
CA GLY A 28 -15.11 8.97 -2.03
C GLY A 28 -13.58 9.16 -2.01
N MET A 29 -13.15 10.32 -1.50
CA MET A 29 -11.73 10.71 -1.38
C MET A 29 -10.92 9.91 -0.33
N ASP A 30 -11.56 9.08 0.49
CA ASP A 30 -10.89 8.33 1.56
C ASP A 30 -9.83 7.36 1.01
N TYR A 31 -10.02 6.89 -0.22
CA TYR A 31 -9.09 5.97 -0.90
C TYR A 31 -7.72 6.56 -1.22
N VAL A 32 -7.61 7.87 -1.42
CA VAL A 32 -6.33 8.55 -1.68
C VAL A 32 -5.66 8.99 -0.38
N ALA A 33 -6.41 9.08 0.71
CA ALA A 33 -5.90 9.56 1.99
C ALA A 33 -4.79 8.66 2.55
N HIS A 34 -4.93 7.33 2.43
CA HIS A 34 -3.92 6.40 2.90
C HIS A 34 -2.58 6.54 2.13
N PRO A 35 -2.51 6.38 0.80
CA PRO A 35 -1.26 6.56 0.08
C PRO A 35 -0.66 7.97 0.22
N ALA A 36 -1.50 9.00 0.43
CA ALA A 36 -1.01 10.34 0.69
C ALA A 36 -0.30 10.44 2.05
N ASN A 37 -0.84 9.84 3.10
CA ASN A 37 -0.20 9.82 4.42
C ASN A 37 1.09 8.99 4.42
N VAL A 38 1.12 7.84 3.74
CA VAL A 38 2.36 7.06 3.54
C VAL A 38 3.42 7.91 2.85
N ALA A 39 3.08 8.61 1.77
CA ALA A 39 4.00 9.51 1.07
C ALA A 39 4.52 10.64 1.97
N VAL A 40 3.67 11.23 2.81
CA VAL A 40 4.05 12.28 3.78
C VAL A 40 5.02 11.74 4.81
N ILE A 41 4.77 10.53 5.34
CA ILE A 41 5.67 9.88 6.30
C ILE A 41 7.04 9.66 5.65
N LEU A 42 7.10 9.03 4.48
CA LEU A 42 8.34 8.78 3.75
C LEU A 42 9.11 10.08 3.47
N ALA A 43 8.41 11.13 3.03
CA ALA A 43 9.03 12.44 2.77
C ALA A 43 9.61 13.07 4.05
N ARG A 44 8.93 12.97 5.19
CA ARG A 44 9.41 13.48 6.48
C ARG A 44 10.64 12.75 6.98
N TYR A 45 10.77 11.47 6.69
CA TYR A 45 11.97 10.67 7.01
C TYR A 45 13.08 10.80 5.98
N GLY A 46 12.91 11.66 4.97
CA GLY A 46 13.95 11.98 3.98
C GLY A 46 14.17 10.91 2.92
N CYS A 47 13.20 10.01 2.72
CA CYS A 47 13.29 8.99 1.68
C CYS A 47 13.39 9.64 0.29
N GLU A 48 14.07 8.96 -0.61
CA GLU A 48 14.25 9.43 -1.99
C GLU A 48 12.92 9.40 -2.78
N GLN A 49 12.85 10.17 -3.85
CA GLN A 49 11.66 10.29 -4.67
C GLN A 49 11.15 8.94 -5.21
N ALA A 50 12.05 8.02 -5.57
CA ALA A 50 11.66 6.70 -6.08
C ALA A 50 10.91 5.89 -5.01
N THR A 51 11.35 5.94 -3.74
CA THR A 51 10.69 5.31 -2.60
C THR A 51 9.32 5.92 -2.34
N ILE A 52 9.21 7.26 -2.37
CA ILE A 52 7.93 7.95 -2.17
C ILE A 52 6.93 7.55 -3.27
N VAL A 53 7.37 7.55 -4.53
CA VAL A 53 6.52 7.14 -5.68
C VAL A 53 6.10 5.67 -5.56
N ALA A 54 7.03 4.78 -5.19
CA ALA A 54 6.71 3.37 -4.95
C ALA A 54 5.72 3.20 -3.80
N GLY A 55 5.86 3.99 -2.72
CA GLY A 55 4.94 4.01 -1.58
C GLY A 55 3.52 4.49 -1.95
N ILE A 56 3.37 5.39 -2.92
CA ILE A 56 2.04 5.76 -3.45
C ILE A 56 1.43 4.61 -4.27
N LEU A 57 2.27 3.85 -5.00
CA LEU A 57 1.82 2.87 -5.97
C LEU A 57 1.66 1.45 -5.41
N HIS A 58 2.32 1.09 -4.29
CA HIS A 58 2.28 -0.26 -3.74
C HIS A 58 0.86 -0.70 -3.41
N HIS A 59 0.06 0.19 -2.85
CA HIS A 59 -1.33 -0.10 -2.47
C HIS A 59 -2.23 -0.40 -3.68
N VAL A 60 -1.98 0.24 -4.83
CA VAL A 60 -2.66 -0.10 -6.09
C VAL A 60 -2.35 -1.54 -6.52
N LEU A 61 -1.11 -1.99 -6.32
CA LEU A 61 -0.71 -3.37 -6.58
C LEU A 61 -1.33 -4.35 -5.57
N GLU A 62 -1.42 -3.96 -4.32
CA GLU A 62 -1.96 -4.80 -3.25
C GLU A 62 -3.44 -5.10 -3.41
N GLU A 63 -4.21 -4.13 -3.88
CA GLU A 63 -5.66 -4.26 -4.06
C GLU A 63 -6.07 -4.84 -5.41
N THR A 64 -5.12 -4.98 -6.35
CA THR A 64 -5.45 -5.49 -7.68
C THR A 64 -5.64 -7.01 -7.68
N THR A 65 -6.56 -7.48 -8.51
CA THR A 65 -6.77 -8.92 -8.71
C THR A 65 -5.58 -9.57 -9.45
N ALA A 66 -5.38 -10.87 -9.26
CA ALA A 66 -4.33 -11.63 -9.94
C ALA A 66 -4.39 -11.47 -11.47
N GLU A 67 -5.61 -11.40 -12.03
CA GLU A 67 -5.83 -11.25 -13.47
C GLU A 67 -5.30 -9.91 -14.03
N HIS A 68 -5.48 -8.82 -13.27
CA HIS A 68 -5.09 -7.48 -13.70
C HIS A 68 -3.65 -7.10 -13.29
N ARG A 69 -3.04 -7.89 -12.41
CA ARG A 69 -1.74 -7.60 -11.81
C ARG A 69 -0.64 -7.37 -12.85
N ALA A 70 -0.48 -8.31 -13.78
CA ALA A 70 0.58 -8.22 -14.79
C ALA A 70 0.45 -6.98 -15.67
N VAL A 71 -0.77 -6.65 -16.09
CA VAL A 71 -1.04 -5.44 -16.89
C VAL A 71 -0.74 -4.17 -16.13
N LEU A 72 -1.09 -4.14 -14.84
CA LEU A 72 -0.86 -2.98 -13.98
C LEU A 72 0.64 -2.78 -13.70
N GLU A 73 1.36 -3.85 -13.44
CA GLU A 73 2.81 -3.83 -13.24
C GLU A 73 3.54 -3.32 -14.49
N GLN A 74 3.13 -3.77 -15.68
CA GLN A 74 3.69 -3.26 -16.94
C GLN A 74 3.46 -1.74 -17.06
N LYS A 75 2.26 -1.26 -16.76
CA LYS A 75 1.94 0.18 -16.81
C LYS A 75 2.75 0.99 -15.79
N ILE A 76 2.98 0.44 -14.61
CA ILE A 76 3.83 1.09 -13.59
C ILE A 76 5.28 1.13 -14.07
N SER A 77 5.79 0.03 -14.60
CA SER A 77 7.14 -0.03 -15.17
C SER A 77 7.35 0.98 -16.30
N ASP A 78 6.40 1.07 -17.24
CA ASP A 78 6.49 1.98 -18.38
C ASP A 78 6.45 3.46 -17.97
N LYS A 79 5.67 3.80 -16.93
CA LYS A 79 5.47 5.19 -16.51
C LYS A 79 6.47 5.68 -15.45
N PHE A 80 6.84 4.79 -14.53
CA PHE A 80 7.65 5.13 -13.36
C PHE A 80 9.01 4.43 -13.33
N GLY A 81 9.22 3.49 -14.23
CA GLY A 81 10.46 2.75 -14.37
C GLY A 81 10.51 1.45 -13.55
N PRO A 82 11.39 0.50 -13.97
CA PRO A 82 11.46 -0.83 -13.36
C PRO A 82 11.92 -0.79 -11.90
N VAL A 83 12.73 0.19 -11.50
CA VAL A 83 13.19 0.36 -10.11
C VAL A 83 12.00 0.66 -9.18
N VAL A 84 11.12 1.58 -9.56
CA VAL A 84 9.93 1.91 -8.77
C VAL A 84 9.00 0.70 -8.66
N LEU A 85 8.82 -0.04 -9.76
CA LEU A 85 8.01 -1.25 -9.75
C LEU A 85 8.60 -2.31 -8.80
N ALA A 86 9.91 -2.54 -8.83
CA ALA A 86 10.56 -3.50 -7.95
C ALA A 86 10.34 -3.15 -6.47
N ILE A 87 10.61 -1.90 -6.07
CA ILE A 87 10.39 -1.43 -4.70
C ILE A 87 8.92 -1.60 -4.29
N ALA A 88 7.99 -1.20 -5.15
CA ALA A 88 6.56 -1.31 -4.86
C ALA A 88 6.09 -2.77 -4.71
N ARG A 89 6.62 -3.69 -5.51
CA ARG A 89 6.33 -5.14 -5.40
C ARG A 89 6.79 -5.72 -4.08
N ASP A 90 8.02 -5.38 -3.66
CA ASP A 90 8.62 -5.90 -2.43
C ASP A 90 7.91 -5.36 -1.17
N ALA A 91 7.16 -4.26 -1.29
CA ALA A 91 6.36 -3.70 -0.20
C ALA A 91 4.95 -4.31 -0.07
N VAL A 92 4.48 -5.08 -1.07
CA VAL A 92 3.12 -5.64 -1.08
C VAL A 92 3.00 -6.85 -0.17
N GLU A 93 1.98 -6.88 0.69
CA GLU A 93 1.65 -8.05 1.50
C GLU A 93 1.13 -9.20 0.62
N PRO A 94 1.62 -10.46 0.81
CA PRO A 94 1.25 -11.61 -0.03
C PRO A 94 -0.11 -12.19 0.36
N LYS A 95 -1.20 -11.47 0.12
CA LYS A 95 -2.58 -11.88 0.47
C LYS A 95 -3.08 -13.09 -0.30
N LEU A 96 -2.52 -13.33 -1.50
CA LEU A 96 -2.91 -14.43 -2.37
C LEU A 96 -1.81 -15.49 -2.44
N ASP A 97 -2.19 -16.75 -2.58
CA ASP A 97 -1.27 -17.84 -2.85
C ASP A 97 -0.89 -17.90 -4.35
N ARG A 98 -0.02 -18.86 -4.72
CA ARG A 98 0.41 -19.05 -6.13
C ARG A 98 -0.73 -19.44 -7.09
N ARG A 99 -1.88 -19.85 -6.55
CA ARG A 99 -3.08 -20.21 -7.32
C ARG A 99 -4.10 -19.08 -7.37
N GLY A 100 -3.79 -17.91 -6.72
CA GLY A 100 -4.69 -16.77 -6.63
C GLY A 100 -5.78 -16.91 -5.56
N ALA A 101 -5.70 -17.92 -4.69
CA ALA A 101 -6.60 -18.08 -3.57
C ALA A 101 -6.15 -17.23 -2.36
N GLU A 102 -7.12 -16.70 -1.61
CA GLU A 102 -6.82 -15.94 -0.40
C GLU A 102 -6.14 -16.84 0.65
N ARG A 103 -5.08 -16.32 1.26
CA ARG A 103 -4.40 -16.95 2.38
C ARG A 103 -5.13 -16.67 3.67
N SER A 104 -5.04 -17.57 4.66
CA SER A 104 -5.41 -17.23 6.03
C SER A 104 -4.56 -16.06 6.54
N TRP A 105 -5.10 -15.27 7.46
CA TRP A 105 -4.37 -14.15 8.06
C TRP A 105 -3.01 -14.57 8.63
N GLN A 106 -2.98 -15.67 9.36
CA GLN A 106 -1.74 -16.19 9.96
C GLN A 106 -0.71 -16.60 8.91
N SER A 107 -1.13 -17.32 7.85
CA SER A 107 -0.25 -17.72 6.77
C SER A 107 0.30 -16.52 6.00
N CYS A 108 -0.55 -15.51 5.77
CA CYS A 108 -0.16 -14.26 5.14
C CYS A 108 0.91 -13.53 5.96
N LYS A 109 0.67 -13.32 7.26
CA LYS A 109 1.62 -12.62 8.15
C LYS A 109 2.93 -13.39 8.33
N GLN A 110 2.89 -14.71 8.44
CA GLN A 110 4.10 -15.54 8.56
C GLN A 110 4.98 -15.43 7.30
N GLU A 111 4.38 -15.50 6.11
CA GLU A 111 5.12 -15.34 4.87
C GLU A 111 5.64 -13.91 4.71
N TYR A 112 4.81 -12.91 5.06
CA TYR A 112 5.22 -11.52 5.02
C TYR A 112 6.45 -11.25 5.89
N LEU A 113 6.47 -11.72 7.13
CA LEU A 113 7.65 -11.61 8.00
C LEU A 113 8.89 -12.27 7.40
N THR A 114 8.73 -13.39 6.70
CA THR A 114 9.84 -14.05 6.00
C THR A 114 10.36 -13.21 4.84
N LEU A 115 9.46 -12.61 4.07
CA LEU A 115 9.82 -11.72 2.96
C LEU A 115 10.51 -10.43 3.45
N LEU A 116 10.05 -9.87 4.57
CA LEU A 116 10.65 -8.67 5.17
C LEU A 116 12.13 -8.87 5.50
N ALA A 117 12.52 -10.06 5.94
CA ALA A 117 13.92 -10.36 6.26
C ALA A 117 14.87 -10.29 5.04
N MET A 118 14.33 -10.35 3.82
CA MET A 118 15.06 -10.32 2.56
C MET A 118 14.71 -9.11 1.68
N ALA A 119 13.79 -8.27 2.13
CA ALA A 119 13.30 -7.14 1.35
C ALA A 119 14.37 -6.08 1.13
N GLU A 120 14.28 -5.40 0.00
CA GLU A 120 15.13 -4.26 -0.30
C GLU A 120 14.85 -3.13 0.70
N PRO A 121 15.92 -2.42 1.21
CA PRO A 121 15.75 -1.42 2.27
C PRO A 121 14.67 -0.37 2.01
N ARG A 122 14.52 0.08 0.76
CA ARG A 122 13.49 1.07 0.39
C ARG A 122 12.06 0.52 0.47
N ALA A 123 11.89 -0.79 0.27
CA ALA A 123 10.60 -1.45 0.50
C ALA A 123 10.28 -1.51 2.00
N LEU A 124 11.29 -1.75 2.85
CA LEU A 124 11.11 -1.68 4.32
C LEU A 124 10.68 -0.29 4.79
N ASP A 125 11.24 0.78 4.21
CA ASP A 125 10.80 2.15 4.52
C ASP A 125 9.31 2.34 4.21
N ILE A 126 8.83 1.81 3.08
CA ILE A 126 7.41 1.87 2.69
C ILE A 126 6.56 1.09 3.70
N ILE A 127 6.94 -0.13 4.02
CA ILE A 127 6.21 -1.01 4.95
C ILE A 127 6.10 -0.37 6.34
N VAL A 128 7.19 0.22 6.85
CA VAL A 128 7.17 0.95 8.12
C VAL A 128 6.26 2.17 8.06
N ALA A 129 6.29 2.93 6.96
CA ALA A 129 5.41 4.10 6.78
C ALA A 129 3.94 3.70 6.70
N ASP A 130 3.64 2.58 6.04
CA ASP A 130 2.31 2.00 5.91
C ASP A 130 1.75 1.57 7.27
N GLU A 131 2.50 0.77 8.01
CA GLU A 131 2.11 0.29 9.34
C GLU A 131 1.99 1.43 10.35
N LEU A 132 2.85 2.45 10.29
CA LEU A 132 2.72 3.65 11.13
C LEU A 132 1.40 4.38 10.85
N HIS A 133 1.02 4.53 9.58
CA HIS A 133 -0.26 5.14 9.22
C HIS A 133 -1.44 4.27 9.66
N ALA A 134 -1.39 2.96 9.42
CA ALA A 134 -2.44 2.01 9.80
C ALA A 134 -2.66 1.99 11.32
N CYS A 135 -1.59 1.91 12.11
CA CYS A 135 -1.66 1.99 13.57
C CYS A 135 -2.24 3.32 14.04
N GLY A 136 -1.78 4.45 13.49
CA GLY A 136 -2.27 5.78 13.84
C GLY A 136 -3.77 5.94 13.54
N SER A 137 -4.20 5.47 12.39
CA SER A 137 -5.61 5.46 11.96
C SER A 137 -6.47 4.59 12.88
N THR A 138 -5.99 3.39 13.21
CA THR A 138 -6.66 2.48 14.15
C THR A 138 -6.81 3.09 15.53
N ILE A 139 -5.76 3.71 16.09
CA ILE A 139 -5.82 4.39 17.38
C ILE A 139 -6.84 5.53 17.34
N THR A 140 -6.86 6.30 16.26
CA THR A 140 -7.82 7.40 16.09
C THR A 140 -9.26 6.90 16.01
N ALA A 141 -9.49 5.82 15.27
CA ALA A 141 -10.80 5.19 15.16
C ALA A 141 -11.27 4.60 16.49
N LEU A 142 -10.37 3.92 17.24
CA LEU A 142 -10.66 3.38 18.56
C LEU A 142 -11.04 4.48 19.57
N ARG A 143 -10.35 5.62 19.54
CA ARG A 143 -10.68 6.76 20.42
C ARG A 143 -12.04 7.35 20.10
N ARG A 144 -12.46 7.32 18.83
CA ARG A 144 -13.72 7.89 18.35
C ARG A 144 -14.90 6.94 18.49
N LEU A 145 -14.72 5.66 18.17
CA LEU A 145 -15.78 4.65 18.02
C LEU A 145 -15.78 3.59 19.13
N GLY A 146 -14.75 3.60 20.01
CA GLY A 146 -14.60 2.58 21.05
C GLY A 146 -14.25 1.20 20.47
N LEU A 147 -14.36 0.18 21.34
CA LEU A 147 -14.01 -1.21 20.97
C LEU A 147 -14.90 -1.82 19.87
N GLU A 148 -16.06 -1.21 19.59
CA GLU A 148 -16.91 -1.66 18.47
C GLU A 148 -16.17 -1.60 17.12
N TYR A 149 -15.24 -0.65 16.97
CA TYR A 149 -14.41 -0.57 15.78
C TYR A 149 -13.63 -1.87 15.51
N LEU A 150 -13.11 -2.52 16.56
CA LEU A 150 -12.36 -3.79 16.39
C LEU A 150 -13.22 -4.90 15.77
N ARG A 151 -14.52 -4.91 16.04
CA ARG A 151 -15.45 -5.88 15.44
C ARG A 151 -15.63 -5.68 13.94
N THR A 152 -15.44 -4.45 13.46
CA THR A 152 -15.59 -4.11 12.03
C THR A 152 -14.34 -4.39 11.21
N VAL A 153 -13.14 -4.37 11.83
CA VAL A 153 -11.86 -4.54 11.14
C VAL A 153 -11.21 -5.89 11.41
N SER A 154 -11.75 -6.70 12.32
CA SER A 154 -11.12 -7.94 12.74
C SER A 154 -11.29 -9.04 11.70
N ARG A 155 -10.29 -9.20 10.82
CA ARG A 155 -9.99 -10.49 10.19
C ARG A 155 -9.31 -11.47 11.17
N ALA A 156 -8.81 -10.95 12.30
CA ALA A 156 -8.04 -11.71 13.30
C ALA A 156 -8.90 -12.49 14.31
N GLY A 157 -10.22 -12.44 14.20
CA GLY A 157 -11.12 -13.07 15.17
C GLY A 157 -12.05 -14.13 14.60
N SER A 158 -11.76 -14.64 13.40
CA SER A 158 -12.59 -15.67 12.75
C SER A 158 -11.92 -17.05 12.65
N ASP A 159 -10.86 -17.30 13.45
CA ASP A 159 -10.25 -18.62 13.60
C ASP A 159 -10.53 -19.19 15.00
#